data_375aab54a8e7ec81bf28c1eb7aa15809
#
_entry.id   375aab54a8e7ec81bf28c1eb7aa15809
#
_cell.length_a   1.000
_cell.length_b   1.000
_cell.length_c   1.000
_cell.angle_alpha   90.00
_cell.angle_beta   90.00
_cell.angle_gamma   90.00
#
_symmetry.space_group_name_H-M   'P 1'
#
loop_
_entity.id
_entity.type
_entity.pdbx_description
1 polymer ?
#
loop_
_entity_poly.entity_id
_entity_poly.type
_entity_poly.pdbx_seq_one_letter_code
_entity_poly.pdbx_strand_id
1 'polypeptide(L)'
;MLGMPIYRYGDSSVFEQIIELPIPGINRNEVLVKIKSTSVNPIDLMKREGYGKTIFEKQRKQLFPWILGSDISGVVKEVGSKVTKFKEGDEVYGSSSNPNSGTYCEYAAFNQNEIDFKPNNLSFNEAASLNDKFLGLKSISFWLKAVYSQ
;
A
#
# COMPACT_ATOMS: atom_id res chain seq x y z
N MET A 1 -0.81 14.67 6.90
CA MET A 1 -0.46 13.31 7.34
C MET A 1 1.03 13.16 7.55
N LEU A 2 1.43 12.28 8.44
CA LEU A 2 2.84 11.93 8.58
C LEU A 2 3.24 10.88 7.53
N GLY A 3 4.47 10.99 7.02
CA GLY A 3 5.03 10.04 6.08
C GLY A 3 6.55 10.06 6.11
N MET A 4 7.17 9.00 5.59
CA MET A 4 8.62 8.81 5.56
C MET A 4 9.11 8.70 4.11
N PRO A 5 9.26 9.83 3.40
CA PRO A 5 9.74 9.84 2.03
C PRO A 5 11.26 9.65 1.96
N ILE A 6 11.72 9.18 0.81
CA ILE A 6 13.13 9.27 0.40
C ILE A 6 13.29 10.38 -0.65
N TYR A 7 14.48 10.99 -0.68
CA TYR A 7 14.82 12.09 -1.60
C TYR A 7 15.91 11.69 -2.60
N ARG A 8 16.50 10.50 -2.43
CA ARG A 8 17.50 9.89 -3.30
C ARG A 8 17.48 8.37 -3.13
N TYR A 9 18.06 7.67 -4.05
CA TYR A 9 18.35 6.24 -3.88
C TYR A 9 19.54 6.04 -2.93
N GLY A 10 19.58 4.90 -2.25
CA GLY A 10 20.67 4.54 -1.34
C GLY A 10 20.30 3.45 -0.34
N ASP A 11 21.13 3.30 0.67
CA ASP A 11 20.92 2.40 1.80
C ASP A 11 19.85 2.94 2.79
N SER A 12 19.78 2.37 3.98
CA SER A 12 18.76 2.78 4.97
C SER A 12 18.91 4.23 5.45
N SER A 13 20.05 4.87 5.26
CA SER A 13 20.28 6.27 5.63
C SER A 13 19.44 7.27 4.83
N VAL A 14 18.86 6.85 3.71
CA VAL A 14 17.95 7.72 2.93
C VAL A 14 16.60 7.98 3.60
N PHE A 15 16.23 7.23 4.61
CA PHE A 15 15.11 7.51 5.49
C PHE A 15 15.52 8.52 6.57
N GLU A 16 15.57 9.79 6.21
CA GLU A 16 16.16 10.82 7.05
C GLU A 16 15.22 11.30 8.15
N GLN A 17 13.93 11.44 7.83
CA GLN A 17 12.95 11.95 8.80
C GLN A 17 11.51 11.65 8.39
N ILE A 18 10.65 11.61 9.39
CA ILE A 18 9.20 11.64 9.21
C ILE A 18 8.78 13.10 9.06
N ILE A 19 8.03 13.41 8.02
CA ILE A 19 7.56 14.76 7.72
C ILE A 19 6.05 14.82 7.55
N GLU A 20 5.51 16.02 7.67
CA GLU A 20 4.11 16.28 7.36
C GLU A 20 3.93 16.44 5.84
N LEU A 21 2.96 15.72 5.29
CA LEU A 21 2.60 15.67 3.88
C LEU A 21 1.10 15.93 3.71
N PRO A 22 0.65 16.45 2.56
CA PRO A 22 -0.78 16.51 2.27
C PRO A 22 -1.38 15.10 2.19
N ILE A 23 -2.62 14.96 2.63
CA ILE A 23 -3.39 13.71 2.41
C ILE A 23 -3.65 13.59 0.90
N PRO A 24 -3.42 12.43 0.27
CA PRO A 24 -3.65 12.27 -1.16
C PRO A 24 -5.14 12.39 -1.49
N GLY A 25 -5.45 13.08 -2.58
CA GLY A 25 -6.78 13.02 -3.18
C GLY A 25 -7.04 11.67 -3.85
N ILE A 26 -8.30 11.30 -3.98
CA ILE A 26 -8.72 10.05 -4.63
C ILE A 26 -9.42 10.30 -5.96
N ASN A 27 -9.25 9.35 -6.88
CA ASN A 27 -9.98 9.28 -8.14
C ASN A 27 -11.31 8.54 -7.95
N ARG A 28 -12.16 8.55 -8.99
CA ARG A 28 -13.51 7.95 -8.94
C ARG A 28 -13.54 6.46 -8.54
N ASN A 29 -12.49 5.70 -8.85
CA ASN A 29 -12.39 4.27 -8.57
C ASN A 29 -11.47 3.96 -7.38
N GLU A 30 -11.00 4.97 -6.65
CA GLU A 30 -10.05 4.82 -5.57
C GLU A 30 -10.70 4.95 -4.19
N VAL A 31 -10.03 4.40 -3.22
CA VAL A 31 -10.40 4.39 -1.81
C VAL A 31 -9.25 5.01 -1.03
N LEU A 32 -9.52 6.00 -0.20
CA LEU A 32 -8.56 6.53 0.76
C LEU A 32 -8.55 5.64 2.01
N VAL A 33 -7.40 5.08 2.31
CA VAL A 33 -7.23 4.21 3.48
C VAL A 33 -6.37 4.91 4.53
N LYS A 34 -6.85 4.96 5.78
CA LYS A 34 -6.01 5.26 6.94
C LYS A 34 -5.25 4.00 7.32
N ILE A 35 -3.95 3.99 7.07
CA ILE A 35 -3.07 2.85 7.28
C ILE A 35 -2.91 2.60 8.78
N LYS A 36 -3.10 1.36 9.20
CA LYS A 36 -2.87 0.88 10.57
C LYS A 36 -1.59 0.07 10.67
N SER A 37 -1.27 -0.66 9.61
CA SER A 37 -0.03 -1.43 9.49
C SER A 37 0.40 -1.53 8.04
N THR A 38 1.69 -1.60 7.82
CA THR A 38 2.34 -1.87 6.53
C THR A 38 3.44 -2.88 6.73
N SER A 39 3.88 -3.56 5.67
CA SER A 39 5.03 -4.46 5.71
C SER A 39 6.22 -3.89 4.93
N VAL A 40 7.40 -4.39 5.27
CA VAL A 40 8.65 -4.11 4.53
C VAL A 40 9.03 -5.36 3.77
N ASN A 41 9.09 -5.26 2.46
CA ASN A 41 9.39 -6.37 1.57
C ASN A 41 10.75 -6.21 0.88
N PRO A 42 11.38 -7.29 0.42
CA PRO A 42 12.63 -7.21 -0.34
C PRO A 42 12.56 -6.24 -1.54
N ILE A 43 11.41 -6.18 -2.22
CA ILE A 43 11.21 -5.25 -3.34
C ILE A 43 11.29 -3.78 -2.92
N ASP A 44 10.87 -3.44 -1.70
CA ASP A 44 10.95 -2.06 -1.18
C ASP A 44 12.41 -1.66 -0.96
N LEU A 45 13.23 -2.59 -0.45
CA LEU A 45 14.67 -2.39 -0.29
C LEU A 45 15.35 -2.21 -1.65
N MET A 46 15.01 -3.06 -2.62
CA MET A 46 15.53 -2.97 -3.98
C MET A 46 15.15 -1.65 -4.65
N LYS A 47 13.89 -1.21 -4.53
CA LYS A 47 13.41 0.08 -5.05
C LYS A 47 14.16 1.24 -4.39
N ARG A 48 14.38 1.20 -3.08
CA ARG A 48 15.15 2.18 -2.34
C ARG A 48 16.58 2.31 -2.88
N GLU A 49 17.20 1.21 -3.27
CA GLU A 49 18.56 1.14 -3.82
C GLU A 49 18.62 1.45 -5.33
N GLY A 50 17.47 1.71 -5.96
CA GLY A 50 17.39 2.11 -7.37
C GLY A 50 17.04 1.00 -8.34
N TYR A 51 16.62 -0.17 -7.86
CA TYR A 51 16.08 -1.21 -8.76
C TYR A 51 14.85 -0.70 -9.52
N GLY A 52 14.86 -0.91 -10.83
CA GLY A 52 13.78 -0.44 -11.70
C GLY A 52 13.79 1.08 -11.96
N LYS A 53 14.85 1.80 -11.60
CA LYS A 53 15.00 3.25 -11.74
C LYS A 53 14.48 3.78 -13.08
N THR A 54 14.94 3.24 -14.20
CA THR A 54 14.53 3.67 -15.55
C THR A 54 13.03 3.51 -15.84
N ILE A 55 12.39 2.50 -15.23
CA ILE A 55 10.96 2.28 -15.35
C ILE A 55 10.19 3.31 -14.51
N PHE A 56 10.59 3.49 -13.26
CA PHE A 56 9.94 4.42 -12.34
C PHE A 56 10.10 5.88 -12.75
N GLU A 57 11.25 6.27 -13.30
CA GLU A 57 11.48 7.60 -13.87
C GLU A 57 10.51 7.94 -15.00
N LYS A 58 10.08 6.94 -15.78
CA LYS A 58 9.09 7.11 -16.85
C LYS A 58 7.63 7.09 -16.35
N GLN A 59 7.36 6.36 -15.28
CA GLN A 59 5.99 6.15 -14.79
C GLN A 59 5.57 7.19 -13.75
N ARG A 60 6.52 7.80 -13.06
CA ARG A 60 6.24 8.78 -12.01
C ARG A 60 6.26 10.20 -12.59
N LYS A 61 5.27 11.00 -12.17
CA LYS A 61 5.21 12.42 -12.51
C LYS A 61 6.38 13.20 -11.91
N GLN A 62 6.81 12.80 -10.71
CA GLN A 62 7.93 13.34 -9.98
C GLN A 62 8.64 12.19 -9.27
N LEU A 63 9.96 12.10 -9.46
CA LEU A 63 10.71 10.97 -8.91
C LEU A 63 10.81 11.04 -7.39
N PHE A 64 11.18 12.19 -6.87
CA PHE A 64 11.32 12.48 -5.44
C PHE A 64 10.51 13.72 -5.03
N PRO A 65 10.02 13.83 -3.78
CA PRO A 65 10.11 12.82 -2.73
C PRO A 65 9.30 11.56 -3.07
N TRP A 66 9.78 10.39 -2.66
CA TRP A 66 9.14 9.11 -2.91
C TRP A 66 8.83 8.37 -1.61
N ILE A 67 7.56 8.14 -1.34
CA ILE A 67 7.11 7.24 -0.26
C ILE A 67 7.15 5.82 -0.82
N LEU A 68 7.92 4.96 -0.17
CA LEU A 68 8.02 3.53 -0.48
C LEU A 68 6.92 2.72 0.23
N GLY A 69 6.99 1.41 0.08
CA GLY A 69 6.03 0.46 0.61
C GLY A 69 4.91 0.16 -0.37
N SER A 70 4.35 -1.02 -0.27
CA SER A 70 3.28 -1.51 -1.15
C SER A 70 2.11 -2.07 -0.36
N ASP A 71 2.36 -2.83 0.70
CA ASP A 71 1.34 -3.55 1.43
C ASP A 71 0.71 -2.71 2.52
N ILE A 72 -0.57 -2.93 2.77
CA ILE A 72 -1.32 -2.27 3.83
C ILE A 72 -2.32 -3.19 4.52
N SER A 73 -2.66 -2.79 5.72
CA SER A 73 -3.98 -2.98 6.30
C SER A 73 -4.41 -1.69 7.01
N GLY A 74 -5.69 -1.39 6.98
CA GLY A 74 -6.19 -0.13 7.52
C GLY A 74 -7.70 0.00 7.44
N VAL A 75 -8.17 1.24 7.60
CA VAL A 75 -9.60 1.57 7.63
C VAL A 75 -9.90 2.57 6.51
N VAL A 76 -10.93 2.29 5.75
CA VAL A 76 -11.45 3.18 4.70
C VAL A 76 -11.90 4.50 5.32
N LYS A 77 -11.43 5.62 4.76
CA LYS A 77 -11.77 6.96 5.16
C LYS A 77 -12.64 7.70 4.16
N GLU A 78 -12.44 7.44 2.89
CA GLU A 78 -13.19 8.05 1.81
C GLU A 78 -13.23 7.10 0.62
N VAL A 79 -14.30 7.16 -0.16
CA VAL A 79 -14.47 6.34 -1.38
C VAL A 79 -14.79 7.22 -2.57
N GLY A 80 -14.22 6.92 -3.70
CA GLY A 80 -14.52 7.59 -4.97
C GLY A 80 -15.93 7.26 -5.50
N SER A 81 -16.47 8.12 -6.34
CA SER A 81 -17.87 8.07 -6.78
C SER A 81 -18.26 6.80 -7.57
N LYS A 82 -17.30 6.01 -8.03
CA LYS A 82 -17.53 4.72 -8.71
C LYS A 82 -17.14 3.50 -7.87
N VAL A 83 -16.77 3.71 -6.62
CA VAL A 83 -16.50 2.61 -5.70
C VAL A 83 -17.83 2.03 -5.23
N THR A 84 -18.00 0.74 -5.43
CA THR A 84 -19.22 0.00 -5.03
C THR A 84 -18.95 -1.09 -3.99
N LYS A 85 -17.68 -1.48 -3.85
CA LYS A 85 -17.27 -2.58 -2.98
C LYS A 85 -17.10 -2.16 -1.52
N PHE A 86 -16.68 -0.93 -1.28
CA PHE A 86 -16.29 -0.45 0.05
C PHE A 86 -17.06 0.81 0.44
N LYS A 87 -17.15 1.05 1.76
CA LYS A 87 -17.65 2.28 2.37
C LYS A 87 -16.72 2.75 3.49
N GLU A 88 -16.89 3.98 3.95
CA GLU A 88 -16.17 4.50 5.11
C GLU A 88 -16.36 3.60 6.34
N GLY A 89 -15.28 3.35 7.06
CA GLY A 89 -15.21 2.50 8.24
C GLY A 89 -14.89 1.04 7.96
N ASP A 90 -14.91 0.57 6.71
CA ASP A 90 -14.55 -0.80 6.39
C ASP A 90 -13.06 -1.06 6.68
N GLU A 91 -12.77 -2.21 7.30
CA GLU A 91 -11.40 -2.68 7.49
C GLU A 91 -10.93 -3.42 6.25
N VAL A 92 -9.80 -2.98 5.72
CA VAL A 92 -9.25 -3.47 4.44
C VAL A 92 -7.78 -3.83 4.54
N TYR A 93 -7.32 -4.65 3.61
CA TYR A 93 -5.91 -4.99 3.41
C TYR A 93 -5.64 -5.17 1.91
N GLY A 94 -4.38 -5.12 1.53
CA GLY A 94 -3.98 -5.33 0.14
C GLY A 94 -2.62 -4.76 -0.19
N SER A 95 -2.34 -4.63 -1.48
CA SER A 95 -1.04 -4.17 -1.97
C SER A 95 -1.18 -3.31 -3.22
N SER A 96 -0.60 -2.12 -3.19
CA SER A 96 -0.59 -1.21 -4.34
C SER A 96 0.43 -1.60 -5.40
N SER A 97 0.01 -1.54 -6.65
CA SER A 97 0.90 -1.58 -7.82
C SER A 97 1.23 -0.19 -8.37
N ASN A 98 0.59 0.86 -7.83
CA ASN A 98 0.76 2.21 -8.31
C ASN A 98 2.13 2.78 -7.86
N PRO A 99 3.05 3.11 -8.78
CA PRO A 99 4.36 3.64 -8.43
C PRO A 99 4.30 5.03 -7.78
N ASN A 100 3.18 5.73 -7.87
CA ASN A 100 2.97 7.05 -7.27
C ASN A 100 2.34 6.99 -5.87
N SER A 101 1.98 5.79 -5.38
CA SER A 101 1.36 5.58 -4.08
C SER A 101 2.26 4.66 -3.25
N GLY A 102 2.83 5.17 -2.17
CA GLY A 102 3.59 4.38 -1.20
C GLY A 102 2.83 4.25 0.12
N THR A 103 3.24 3.33 0.95
CA THR A 103 2.51 2.97 2.18
C THR A 103 3.25 3.29 3.48
N TYR A 104 4.48 3.84 3.40
CA TYR A 104 5.20 4.31 4.60
C TYR A 104 4.71 5.70 5.04
N CYS A 105 3.39 5.81 5.23
CA CYS A 105 2.67 7.02 5.63
C CYS A 105 1.35 6.66 6.31
N GLU A 106 0.63 7.67 6.83
CA GLU A 106 -0.65 7.44 7.52
C GLU A 106 -1.84 7.21 6.58
N TYR A 107 -1.80 7.73 5.35
CA TYR A 107 -2.90 7.60 4.37
C TYR A 107 -2.36 7.34 2.98
N ALA A 108 -3.02 6.43 2.25
CA ALA A 108 -2.74 6.21 0.84
C ALA A 108 -4.02 5.91 0.07
N ALA A 109 -3.99 6.22 -1.23
CA ALA A 109 -5.08 5.95 -2.16
C ALA A 109 -4.82 4.64 -2.91
N PHE A 110 -5.83 3.77 -2.96
CA PHE A 110 -5.78 2.47 -3.62
C PHE A 110 -6.93 2.33 -4.61
N ASN A 111 -6.68 1.72 -5.76
CA ASN A 111 -7.78 1.27 -6.60
C ASN A 111 -8.59 0.21 -5.83
N GLN A 112 -9.94 0.27 -5.92
CA GLN A 112 -10.81 -0.70 -5.23
C GLN A 112 -10.53 -2.17 -5.57
N ASN A 113 -9.86 -2.45 -6.69
CA ASN A 113 -9.47 -3.80 -7.11
C ASN A 113 -8.11 -4.26 -6.54
N GLU A 114 -7.37 -3.38 -5.87
CA GLU A 114 -6.07 -3.68 -5.26
C GLU A 114 -6.17 -4.05 -3.78
N ILE A 115 -7.35 -3.85 -3.18
CA ILE A 115 -7.62 -4.13 -1.77
C ILE A 115 -8.83 -5.04 -1.60
N ASP A 116 -8.91 -5.71 -0.45
CA ASP A 116 -10.04 -6.53 -0.04
C ASP A 116 -10.39 -6.31 1.42
N PHE A 117 -11.53 -6.85 1.88
CA PHE A 117 -11.91 -6.81 3.29
C PHE A 117 -10.91 -7.58 4.13
N LYS A 118 -10.45 -6.96 5.21
CA LYS A 118 -9.58 -7.62 6.17
C LYS A 118 -10.32 -8.80 6.82
N PRO A 119 -9.74 -10.01 6.87
CA PRO A 119 -10.34 -11.12 7.59
C PRO A 119 -10.57 -10.76 9.07
N ASN A 120 -11.76 -11.09 9.59
CA ASN A 120 -12.15 -10.72 10.96
C ASN A 120 -11.29 -11.38 12.05
N ASN A 121 -10.69 -12.52 11.74
CA ASN A 121 -9.82 -13.28 12.65
C ASN A 121 -8.35 -12.83 12.63
N LEU A 122 -8.01 -11.83 11.83
CA LEU A 122 -6.65 -11.30 11.74
C LEU A 122 -6.58 -9.88 12.31
N SER A 123 -5.51 -9.59 13.03
CA SER A 123 -5.11 -8.22 13.37
C SER A 123 -4.66 -7.45 12.13
N PHE A 124 -4.56 -6.13 12.24
CA PHE A 124 -4.00 -5.31 11.14
C PHE A 124 -2.55 -5.71 10.82
N ASN A 125 -1.74 -6.06 11.82
CA ASN A 125 -0.36 -6.47 11.60
C ASN A 125 -0.28 -7.78 10.83
N GLU A 126 -1.09 -8.77 11.19
CA GLU A 126 -1.16 -10.04 10.47
C GLU A 126 -1.68 -9.85 9.04
N ALA A 127 -2.73 -9.06 8.87
CA ALA A 127 -3.29 -8.78 7.55
C ALA A 127 -2.31 -8.06 6.62
N ALA A 128 -1.54 -7.09 7.12
CA ALA A 128 -0.52 -6.40 6.34
C ALA A 128 0.66 -7.29 5.92
N SER A 129 0.88 -8.42 6.61
CA SER A 129 1.92 -9.38 6.27
C SER A 129 1.52 -10.37 5.17
N LEU A 130 0.22 -10.40 4.80
CA LEU A 130 -0.30 -11.28 3.75
C LEU A 130 -0.08 -10.62 2.38
N ASN A 131 0.99 -10.98 1.69
CA ASN A 131 1.29 -10.46 0.37
C ASN A 131 0.87 -11.41 -0.75
N ASP A 132 -0.18 -11.04 -1.46
CA ASP A 132 -0.77 -11.83 -2.56
C ASP A 132 0.07 -11.83 -3.85
N LYS A 133 0.80 -10.74 -4.09
CA LYS A 133 1.50 -10.54 -5.37
C LYS A 133 2.77 -11.35 -5.52
N PHE A 134 3.39 -11.71 -4.41
CA PHE A 134 4.64 -12.46 -4.44
C PHE A 134 4.46 -13.93 -4.87
N LEU A 135 3.27 -14.48 -4.68
CA LEU A 135 2.97 -15.90 -4.97
C LEU A 135 2.22 -16.13 -6.28
N GLY A 136 1.92 -15.09 -7.07
CA GLY A 136 1.15 -15.22 -8.31
C GLY A 136 -0.28 -15.72 -8.12
N LEU A 137 -0.79 -15.71 -6.90
CA LEU A 137 -2.13 -16.15 -6.56
C LEU A 137 -3.13 -15.00 -6.78
N LYS A 138 -4.21 -15.27 -7.50
CA LYS A 138 -5.22 -14.26 -7.85
C LYS A 138 -6.11 -13.83 -6.69
N SER A 139 -6.02 -14.45 -5.53
CA SER A 139 -6.74 -14.02 -4.32
C SER A 139 -6.30 -14.80 -3.08
N ILE A 140 -6.04 -14.09 -1.98
CA ILE A 140 -5.83 -14.65 -0.64
C ILE A 140 -7.07 -15.42 -0.16
N SER A 141 -8.24 -15.09 -0.66
CA SER A 141 -9.47 -15.84 -0.36
C SER A 141 -9.36 -17.33 -0.73
N PHE A 142 -8.54 -17.67 -1.72
CA PHE A 142 -8.25 -19.05 -2.06
C PHE A 142 -7.31 -19.73 -1.04
N TRP A 143 -6.30 -19.00 -0.58
CA TRP A 143 -5.31 -19.51 0.41
C TRP A 143 -5.94 -19.70 1.79
N LEU A 144 -6.71 -18.72 2.26
CA LEU A 144 -7.43 -18.81 3.52
C LEU A 144 -8.45 -19.96 3.51
N LYS A 145 -9.14 -20.21 2.40
CA LYS A 145 -9.99 -21.40 2.26
C LYS A 145 -9.19 -22.70 2.32
N ALA A 146 -7.99 -22.74 1.72
CA ALA A 146 -7.15 -23.95 1.75
C ALA A 146 -6.55 -24.25 3.13
N VAL A 147 -6.23 -23.21 3.92
CA VAL A 147 -5.59 -23.35 5.24
C VAL A 147 -6.61 -23.52 6.38
N TYR A 148 -7.81 -22.94 6.27
CA TYR A 148 -8.81 -22.93 7.35
C TYR A 148 -10.05 -23.78 7.06
N SER A 149 -10.05 -24.59 6.00
CA SER A 149 -11.11 -25.56 5.69
C SER A 149 -10.78 -27.00 6.16
N GLN A 150 -9.81 -27.15 7.07
CA GLN A 150 -9.55 -28.43 7.77
C GLN A 150 -10.06 -28.38 9.20
#